data_0bf26580d37bf6954d472fff099f2e64
#
_entry.id   0bf26580d37bf6954d472fff099f2e64
#
_cell.length_a   1.000
_cell.length_b   1.000
_cell.length_c   1.000
_cell.angle_alpha   90.00
_cell.angle_beta   90.00
_cell.angle_gamma   90.00
#
_symmetry.space_group_name_H-M   'P 1'
#
loop_
_entity.id
_entity.type
_entity.pdbx_description
1 polymer ?
#
loop_
_entity_poly.entity_id
_entity_poly.type
_entity_poly.pdbx_seq_one_letter_code
_entity_poly.pdbx_strand_id
1 'polypeptide(L)'
;MQNIAKFWDGIAEKYAKSDIRDMQSYTYTLERTRSYLAHTDRALELGCGTAGTAIALADAVTEMVATDVSNGMLHEGRERANTAQTSNLQLLQATAETAPDGPFDVVMAHNLLHLLPDPDSAYAAIAARVKPGGLFISKTPCLGEKITSLRVRLIKLALPLLQLLGKAPFVRFLTIAELEASVTAAGFQIIESGNFPANPPSRYLVARKI
;
A
#
# COMPACT_ATOMS: atom_id res chain seq x y z
N MET A 1 7.67 -14.04 8.09
CA MET A 1 8.26 -12.93 7.31
C MET A 1 9.16 -13.41 6.16
N GLN A 2 10.14 -14.31 6.35
CA GLN A 2 11.03 -14.77 5.27
C GLN A 2 10.32 -15.33 4.02
N ASN A 3 9.19 -16.03 4.18
CA ASN A 3 8.43 -16.58 3.05
C ASN A 3 7.73 -15.50 2.20
N ILE A 4 7.28 -14.40 2.82
CA ILE A 4 6.59 -13.30 2.11
C ILE A 4 7.61 -12.52 1.25
N ALA A 5 8.73 -12.13 1.84
CA ALA A 5 9.81 -11.45 1.12
C ALA A 5 10.30 -12.30 -0.07
N LYS A 6 10.56 -13.59 0.15
CA LYS A 6 11.03 -14.51 -0.89
C LYS A 6 10.05 -14.63 -2.07
N PHE A 7 8.73 -14.63 -1.80
CA PHE A 7 7.74 -14.64 -2.87
C PHE A 7 7.85 -13.39 -3.75
N TRP A 8 7.89 -12.19 -3.11
CA TRP A 8 7.96 -10.93 -3.83
C TRP A 8 9.32 -10.74 -4.54
N ASP A 9 10.43 -11.18 -3.93
CA ASP A 9 11.75 -11.21 -4.59
C ASP A 9 11.70 -12.02 -5.90
N GLY A 10 11.04 -13.18 -5.87
CA GLY A 10 10.97 -14.08 -7.02
C GLY A 10 10.18 -13.55 -8.21
N ILE A 11 9.35 -12.51 -8.01
CA ILE A 11 8.53 -11.92 -9.09
C ILE A 11 8.86 -10.46 -9.38
N ALA A 12 9.83 -9.87 -8.68
CA ALA A 12 10.09 -8.43 -8.71
C ALA A 12 10.35 -7.89 -10.12
N GLU A 13 11.25 -8.52 -10.88
CA GLU A 13 11.56 -8.12 -12.26
C GLU A 13 10.33 -8.18 -13.19
N LYS A 14 9.55 -9.26 -13.09
CA LYS A 14 8.32 -9.40 -13.86
C LYS A 14 7.28 -8.36 -13.46
N TYR A 15 7.16 -8.10 -12.16
CA TYR A 15 6.24 -7.10 -11.62
C TYR A 15 6.63 -5.70 -12.10
N ALA A 16 7.91 -5.37 -12.07
CA ALA A 16 8.43 -4.09 -12.55
C ALA A 16 8.09 -3.82 -14.04
N LYS A 17 8.08 -4.88 -14.87
CA LYS A 17 7.77 -4.79 -16.31
C LYS A 17 6.27 -4.85 -16.61
N SER A 18 5.42 -5.08 -15.60
CA SER A 18 3.97 -5.21 -15.83
C SER A 18 3.28 -3.85 -15.92
N ASP A 19 2.36 -3.72 -16.87
CA ASP A 19 1.52 -2.53 -17.00
C ASP A 19 0.49 -2.45 -15.87
N ILE A 20 0.15 -1.22 -15.49
CA ILE A 20 -0.95 -0.95 -14.58
C ILE A 20 -2.26 -1.18 -15.34
N ARG A 21 -3.03 -2.22 -14.95
CA ARG A 21 -4.23 -2.66 -15.66
C ARG A 21 -5.33 -1.60 -15.74
N ASP A 22 -5.50 -0.83 -14.67
CA ASP A 22 -6.50 0.23 -14.58
C ASP A 22 -5.78 1.57 -14.33
N MET A 23 -5.25 2.12 -15.43
CA MET A 23 -4.51 3.37 -15.40
C MET A 23 -5.43 4.54 -14.98
N GLN A 24 -6.71 4.51 -15.33
CA GLN A 24 -7.67 5.56 -14.97
C GLN A 24 -7.83 5.65 -13.45
N SER A 25 -8.13 4.53 -12.79
CA SER A 25 -8.23 4.48 -11.32
C SER A 25 -6.90 4.76 -10.62
N TYR A 26 -5.77 4.36 -11.23
CA TYR A 26 -4.46 4.66 -10.68
C TYR A 26 -4.17 6.16 -10.72
N THR A 27 -4.30 6.79 -11.89
CA THR A 27 -4.05 8.23 -12.06
C THR A 27 -4.97 9.05 -11.15
N TYR A 28 -6.26 8.73 -11.12
CA TYR A 28 -7.22 9.43 -10.25
C TYR A 28 -6.79 9.37 -8.77
N THR A 29 -6.49 8.17 -8.27
CA THR A 29 -6.11 8.02 -6.84
C THR A 29 -4.75 8.62 -6.53
N LEU A 30 -3.81 8.63 -7.48
CA LEU A 30 -2.52 9.28 -7.36
C LEU A 30 -2.67 10.81 -7.26
N GLU A 31 -3.42 11.43 -8.18
CA GLU A 31 -3.70 12.86 -8.17
C GLU A 31 -4.48 13.27 -6.90
N ARG A 32 -5.42 12.41 -6.50
CA ARG A 32 -6.17 12.66 -5.27
C ARG A 32 -5.27 12.60 -4.04
N THR A 33 -4.35 11.62 -3.96
CA THR A 33 -3.34 11.56 -2.91
C THR A 33 -2.45 12.80 -2.92
N ARG A 34 -1.95 13.20 -4.10
CA ARG A 34 -1.13 14.41 -4.28
C ARG A 34 -1.81 15.66 -3.71
N SER A 35 -3.14 15.80 -3.90
CA SER A 35 -3.88 16.98 -3.42
C SER A 35 -3.98 17.09 -1.88
N TYR A 36 -3.58 16.04 -1.16
CA TYR A 36 -3.48 16.02 0.31
C TYR A 36 -2.08 16.24 0.83
N LEU A 37 -1.07 16.31 -0.05
CA LEU A 37 0.33 16.51 0.32
C LEU A 37 0.69 18.00 0.27
N ALA A 38 1.60 18.39 1.14
CA ALA A 38 2.23 19.70 1.14
C ALA A 38 3.76 19.57 0.97
N HIS A 39 4.38 20.52 0.30
CA HIS A 39 5.85 20.52 0.08
C HIS A 39 6.69 20.51 1.37
N THR A 40 6.06 20.83 2.51
CA THR A 40 6.68 20.77 3.84
C THR A 40 6.53 19.42 4.51
N ASP A 41 5.76 18.51 3.95
CA ASP A 41 5.43 17.23 4.58
C ASP A 41 6.62 16.25 4.53
N ARG A 42 6.72 15.43 5.56
CA ARG A 42 7.45 14.16 5.57
C ARG A 42 6.47 13.02 5.36
N ALA A 43 6.66 12.25 4.31
CA ALA A 43 5.75 11.15 3.96
C ALA A 43 6.44 9.78 4.07
N LEU A 44 5.67 8.77 4.48
CA LEU A 44 6.09 7.37 4.51
C LEU A 44 5.14 6.53 3.66
N GLU A 45 5.65 5.75 2.71
CA GLU A 45 4.88 4.71 2.02
C GLU A 45 5.30 3.33 2.54
N LEU A 46 4.35 2.55 3.04
CA LEU A 46 4.52 1.18 3.49
C LEU A 46 4.14 0.20 2.36
N GLY A 47 4.97 -0.80 2.10
CA GLY A 47 4.75 -1.79 1.05
C GLY A 47 4.81 -1.16 -0.35
N CYS A 48 5.82 -0.35 -0.61
CA CYS A 48 5.93 0.44 -1.84
C CYS A 48 6.18 -0.39 -3.12
N GLY A 49 6.49 -1.69 -2.99
CA GLY A 49 6.87 -2.53 -4.11
C GLY A 49 8.03 -1.92 -4.90
N THR A 50 7.85 -1.70 -6.19
CA THR A 50 8.84 -1.05 -7.08
C THR A 50 8.81 0.47 -7.01
N ALA A 51 8.29 1.05 -5.94
CA ALA A 51 8.27 2.48 -5.58
C ALA A 51 7.56 3.41 -6.60
N GLY A 52 6.68 2.88 -7.46
CA GLY A 52 6.04 3.69 -8.49
C GLY A 52 5.24 4.87 -7.94
N THR A 53 4.47 4.67 -6.87
CA THR A 53 3.69 5.73 -6.20
C THR A 53 4.60 6.70 -5.46
N ALA A 54 5.59 6.20 -4.69
CA ALA A 54 6.53 7.04 -3.96
C ALA A 54 7.30 7.97 -4.91
N ILE A 55 7.81 7.45 -6.04
CA ILE A 55 8.52 8.25 -7.06
C ILE A 55 7.59 9.33 -7.63
N ALA A 56 6.35 8.95 -7.98
CA ALA A 56 5.39 9.88 -8.57
C ALA A 56 4.92 10.99 -7.62
N LEU A 57 5.05 10.81 -6.29
CA LEU A 57 4.61 11.77 -5.28
C LEU A 57 5.77 12.48 -4.57
N ALA A 58 7.01 12.07 -4.81
CA ALA A 58 8.17 12.59 -4.09
C ALA A 58 8.32 14.11 -4.24
N ASP A 59 8.06 14.65 -5.43
CA ASP A 59 8.12 16.10 -5.70
C ASP A 59 7.08 16.94 -4.94
N ALA A 60 6.05 16.29 -4.37
CA ALA A 60 5.00 16.97 -3.61
C ALA A 60 5.31 17.13 -2.11
N VAL A 61 6.43 16.56 -1.62
CA VAL A 61 6.82 16.55 -0.21
C VAL A 61 8.28 16.93 -0.02
N THR A 62 8.69 17.26 1.22
CA THR A 62 10.10 17.56 1.50
C THR A 62 10.93 16.29 1.61
N GLU A 63 10.38 15.22 2.16
CA GLU A 63 11.04 13.92 2.32
C GLU A 63 10.04 12.79 2.07
N MET A 64 10.41 11.86 1.21
CA MET A 64 9.68 10.63 0.96
C MET A 64 10.50 9.44 1.45
N VAL A 65 9.97 8.71 2.43
CA VAL A 65 10.51 7.40 2.83
C VAL A 65 9.56 6.33 2.29
N ALA A 66 10.09 5.29 1.66
CA ALA A 66 9.26 4.19 1.19
C ALA A 66 9.89 2.85 1.58
N THR A 67 9.05 1.93 2.06
CA THR A 67 9.52 0.66 2.60
C THR A 67 8.84 -0.51 1.91
N ASP A 68 9.58 -1.61 1.75
CA ASP A 68 9.06 -2.91 1.34
C ASP A 68 9.84 -4.03 2.04
N VAL A 69 9.24 -5.20 2.20
CA VAL A 69 9.91 -6.38 2.77
C VAL A 69 10.84 -7.06 1.78
N SER A 70 10.64 -6.85 0.49
CA SER A 70 11.35 -7.47 -0.62
C SER A 70 12.52 -6.61 -1.09
N ASN A 71 13.74 -7.16 -0.98
CA ASN A 71 14.92 -6.51 -1.56
C ASN A 71 14.87 -6.46 -3.08
N GLY A 72 14.27 -7.47 -3.72
CA GLY A 72 14.09 -7.48 -5.17
C GLY A 72 13.19 -6.33 -5.64
N MET A 73 12.06 -6.08 -4.96
CA MET A 73 11.21 -4.94 -5.25
C MET A 73 11.94 -3.60 -5.07
N LEU A 74 12.67 -3.47 -3.97
CA LEU A 74 13.45 -2.25 -3.69
C LEU A 74 14.60 -2.05 -4.67
N HIS A 75 15.21 -3.12 -5.20
CA HIS A 75 16.22 -3.01 -6.26
C HIS A 75 15.61 -2.36 -7.51
N GLU A 76 14.50 -2.89 -8.00
CA GLU A 76 13.77 -2.31 -9.14
C GLU A 76 13.30 -0.86 -8.85
N GLY A 77 12.89 -0.60 -7.61
CA GLY A 77 12.51 0.75 -7.16
C GLY A 77 13.68 1.74 -7.22
N ARG A 78 14.89 1.33 -6.79
CA ARG A 78 16.08 2.18 -6.86
C ARG A 78 16.47 2.51 -8.30
N GLU A 79 16.43 1.53 -9.20
CA GLU A 79 16.70 1.77 -10.64
C GLU A 79 15.72 2.78 -11.24
N ARG A 80 14.44 2.67 -10.89
CA ARG A 80 13.41 3.62 -11.32
C ARG A 80 13.62 5.01 -10.74
N ALA A 81 13.91 5.10 -9.43
CA ALA A 81 14.17 6.38 -8.77
C ALA A 81 15.39 7.08 -9.34
N ASN A 82 16.45 6.34 -9.64
CA ASN A 82 17.65 6.86 -10.32
C ASN A 82 17.30 7.39 -11.72
N THR A 83 16.55 6.63 -12.51
CA THR A 83 16.10 7.05 -13.85
C THR A 83 15.24 8.31 -13.79
N ALA A 84 14.35 8.41 -12.80
CA ALA A 84 13.48 9.56 -12.56
C ALA A 84 14.20 10.74 -11.87
N GLN A 85 15.46 10.56 -11.47
CA GLN A 85 16.27 11.55 -10.74
C GLN A 85 15.60 12.04 -9.44
N THR A 86 14.92 11.13 -8.72
CA THR A 86 14.19 11.45 -7.49
C THR A 86 15.17 11.54 -6.32
N SER A 87 15.55 12.74 -5.91
CA SER A 87 16.61 12.98 -4.92
C SER A 87 16.16 12.94 -3.46
N ASN A 88 14.87 13.15 -3.18
CA ASN A 88 14.31 13.21 -1.83
C ASN A 88 13.58 11.92 -1.41
N LEU A 89 13.82 10.81 -2.12
CA LEU A 89 13.24 9.49 -1.84
C LEU A 89 14.28 8.57 -1.20
N GLN A 90 13.95 8.00 -0.04
CA GLN A 90 14.72 6.95 0.61
C GLN A 90 13.97 5.62 0.54
N LEU A 91 14.64 4.57 0.03
CA LEU A 91 14.08 3.21 -0.09
C LEU A 91 14.73 2.28 0.93
N LEU A 92 13.94 1.72 1.85
CA LEU A 92 14.40 0.91 2.98
C LEU A 92 13.70 -0.45 3.05
N GLN A 93 14.43 -1.49 3.41
CA GLN A 93 13.82 -2.80 3.68
C GLN A 93 13.22 -2.81 5.08
N ALA A 94 11.89 -2.87 5.18
CA ALA A 94 11.18 -2.95 6.45
C ALA A 94 9.76 -3.50 6.28
N THR A 95 9.19 -4.00 7.37
CA THR A 95 7.74 -4.27 7.50
C THR A 95 7.02 -3.01 7.98
N ALA A 96 5.68 -3.06 8.11
CA ALA A 96 4.93 -1.97 8.71
C ALA A 96 5.36 -1.70 10.17
N GLU A 97 5.72 -2.76 10.91
CA GLU A 97 6.14 -2.68 12.31
C GLU A 97 7.58 -2.18 12.47
N THR A 98 8.47 -2.51 11.54
CA THR A 98 9.90 -2.16 11.59
C THR A 98 10.30 -0.96 10.73
N ALA A 99 9.33 -0.34 10.07
CA ALA A 99 9.54 0.89 9.32
C ALA A 99 10.09 2.00 10.23
N PRO A 100 10.82 2.99 9.70
CA PRO A 100 11.37 4.08 10.48
C PRO A 100 10.33 4.76 11.38
N ASP A 101 10.78 5.17 12.56
CA ASP A 101 9.91 5.87 13.50
C ASP A 101 9.49 7.25 12.97
N GLY A 102 8.26 7.64 13.34
CA GLY A 102 7.72 8.96 13.00
C GLY A 102 8.29 10.09 13.87
N PRO A 103 7.60 11.23 13.91
CA PRO A 103 6.30 11.43 13.27
C PRO A 103 6.40 11.78 11.78
N PHE A 104 5.47 11.25 11.00
CA PHE A 104 5.25 11.64 9.61
C PHE A 104 3.96 12.45 9.49
N ASP A 105 3.94 13.40 8.56
CA ASP A 105 2.74 14.16 8.21
C ASP A 105 1.72 13.27 7.52
N VAL A 106 2.21 12.40 6.63
CA VAL A 106 1.39 11.47 5.86
C VAL A 106 2.02 10.08 5.87
N VAL A 107 1.24 9.05 6.20
CA VAL A 107 1.59 7.65 5.98
C VAL A 107 0.68 7.07 4.93
N MET A 108 1.25 6.37 3.95
CA MET A 108 0.53 5.77 2.83
C MET A 108 0.68 4.25 2.83
N ALA A 109 -0.37 3.54 2.38
CA ALA A 109 -0.35 2.08 2.19
C ALA A 109 -1.20 1.70 0.96
N HIS A 110 -0.57 1.64 -0.21
CA HIS A 110 -1.25 1.29 -1.45
C HIS A 110 -1.09 -0.20 -1.78
N ASN A 111 -2.20 -0.91 -1.91
CA ASN A 111 -2.25 -2.36 -2.18
C ASN A 111 -1.49 -3.22 -1.15
N LEU A 112 -1.40 -2.79 0.11
CA LEU A 112 -0.68 -3.47 1.18
C LEU A 112 -1.60 -4.17 2.18
N LEU A 113 -2.64 -3.49 2.70
CA LEU A 113 -3.37 -3.91 3.91
C LEU A 113 -4.00 -5.30 3.81
N HIS A 114 -4.44 -5.70 2.60
CA HIS A 114 -4.98 -7.02 2.35
C HIS A 114 -3.92 -8.15 2.33
N LEU A 115 -2.64 -7.81 2.37
CA LEU A 115 -1.51 -8.76 2.38
C LEU A 115 -0.92 -8.96 3.78
N LEU A 116 -1.43 -8.25 4.79
CA LEU A 116 -0.92 -8.30 6.15
C LEU A 116 -1.58 -9.43 6.95
N PRO A 117 -0.79 -10.39 7.49
CA PRO A 117 -1.31 -11.47 8.31
C PRO A 117 -1.86 -11.00 9.65
N ASP A 118 -1.20 -10.03 10.27
CA ASP A 118 -1.59 -9.37 11.52
C ASP A 118 -1.91 -7.89 11.25
N PRO A 119 -3.17 -7.57 10.94
CA PRO A 119 -3.56 -6.21 10.65
C PRO A 119 -3.58 -5.30 11.88
N ASP A 120 -3.88 -5.82 13.06
CA ASP A 120 -4.02 -5.02 14.27
C ASP A 120 -2.66 -4.44 14.67
N SER A 121 -1.60 -5.26 14.63
CA SER A 121 -0.21 -4.82 14.80
C SER A 121 0.19 -3.76 13.76
N ALA A 122 -0.15 -3.99 12.50
CA ALA A 122 0.17 -3.06 11.43
C ALA A 122 -0.57 -1.72 11.57
N TYR A 123 -1.87 -1.73 11.90
CA TYR A 123 -2.62 -0.48 12.13
C TYR A 123 -2.10 0.28 13.35
N ALA A 124 -1.74 -0.41 14.44
CA ALA A 124 -1.10 0.22 15.58
C ALA A 124 0.25 0.86 15.20
N ALA A 125 1.06 0.17 14.40
CA ALA A 125 2.33 0.68 13.90
C ALA A 125 2.16 1.89 12.98
N ILE A 126 1.14 1.90 12.11
CA ILE A 126 0.77 3.04 11.27
C ILE A 126 0.37 4.23 12.16
N ALA A 127 -0.53 4.00 13.11
CA ALA A 127 -1.01 5.06 14.00
C ALA A 127 0.13 5.68 14.83
N ALA A 128 1.08 4.87 15.30
CA ALA A 128 2.24 5.38 16.05
C ALA A 128 3.11 6.32 15.21
N ARG A 129 3.17 6.14 13.89
CA ARG A 129 4.03 6.90 12.98
C ARG A 129 3.40 8.17 12.42
N VAL A 130 2.07 8.25 12.37
CA VAL A 130 1.36 9.46 11.94
C VAL A 130 1.32 10.46 13.09
N LYS A 131 1.69 11.71 12.87
CA LYS A 131 1.57 12.77 13.88
C LYS A 131 0.10 13.10 14.21
N PRO A 132 -0.23 13.64 15.40
CA PRO A 132 -1.58 14.12 15.68
C PRO A 132 -2.07 15.07 14.58
N GLY A 133 -3.29 14.86 14.06
CA GLY A 133 -3.84 15.62 12.94
C GLY A 133 -3.27 15.27 11.55
N GLY A 134 -2.22 14.44 11.48
CA GLY A 134 -1.65 13.95 10.23
C GLY A 134 -2.55 12.95 9.50
N LEU A 135 -2.16 12.51 8.32
CA LEU A 135 -3.01 11.71 7.44
C LEU A 135 -2.50 10.27 7.29
N PHE A 136 -3.43 9.35 7.23
CA PHE A 136 -3.25 8.01 6.70
C PHE A 136 -4.03 7.87 5.40
N ILE A 137 -3.36 7.49 4.30
CA ILE A 137 -3.97 7.35 2.97
C ILE A 137 -3.75 5.91 2.50
N SER A 138 -4.82 5.22 2.10
CA SER A 138 -4.68 3.86 1.59
C SER A 138 -5.56 3.58 0.39
N LYS A 139 -5.13 2.60 -0.42
CA LYS A 139 -5.93 1.99 -1.48
C LYS A 139 -5.84 0.48 -1.34
N THR A 140 -6.95 -0.18 -1.07
CA THR A 140 -6.98 -1.59 -0.71
C THR A 140 -8.05 -2.36 -1.49
N PRO A 141 -7.68 -3.42 -2.24
CA PRO A 141 -8.65 -4.32 -2.84
C PRO A 141 -9.55 -4.97 -1.78
N CYS A 142 -10.86 -4.72 -1.85
CA CYS A 142 -11.86 -5.30 -0.94
C CYS A 142 -12.50 -6.53 -1.56
N LEU A 143 -11.74 -7.61 -1.65
CA LEU A 143 -12.15 -8.87 -2.29
C LEU A 143 -13.14 -9.70 -1.45
N GLY A 144 -13.45 -9.27 -0.22
CA GLY A 144 -14.48 -9.83 0.67
C GLY A 144 -15.90 -9.47 0.24
N GLU A 145 -16.08 -8.38 -0.51
CA GLU A 145 -17.37 -7.98 -1.04
C GLU A 145 -18.02 -9.06 -1.92
N LYS A 146 -19.34 -8.99 -2.09
CA LYS A 146 -20.09 -9.90 -2.96
C LYS A 146 -19.66 -9.70 -4.42
N ILE A 147 -18.63 -10.43 -4.83
CA ILE A 147 -18.11 -10.37 -6.19
C ILE A 147 -18.88 -11.39 -7.04
N THR A 148 -19.55 -10.92 -8.06
CA THR A 148 -20.33 -11.75 -8.99
C THR A 148 -19.45 -12.50 -9.99
N SER A 149 -18.20 -12.05 -10.18
CA SER A 149 -17.27 -12.65 -11.15
C SER A 149 -16.90 -14.09 -10.80
N LEU A 150 -17.23 -15.03 -11.69
CA LEU A 150 -16.85 -16.44 -11.58
C LEU A 150 -15.32 -16.62 -11.45
N ARG A 151 -14.54 -15.80 -12.14
CA ARG A 151 -13.07 -15.83 -12.08
C ARG A 151 -12.55 -15.59 -10.66
N VAL A 152 -13.09 -14.59 -9.97
CA VAL A 152 -12.67 -14.27 -8.59
C VAL A 152 -13.06 -15.40 -7.63
N ARG A 153 -14.23 -16.02 -7.84
CA ARG A 153 -14.66 -17.19 -7.04
C ARG A 153 -13.71 -18.37 -7.23
N LEU A 154 -13.28 -18.66 -8.46
CA LEU A 154 -12.31 -19.71 -8.75
C LEU A 154 -10.93 -19.41 -8.14
N ILE A 155 -10.47 -18.16 -8.22
CA ILE A 155 -9.22 -17.73 -7.57
C ILE A 155 -9.30 -17.93 -6.05
N LYS A 156 -10.41 -17.54 -5.41
CA LYS A 156 -10.61 -17.77 -3.97
C LYS A 156 -10.49 -19.24 -3.59
N LEU A 157 -11.05 -20.13 -4.40
CA LEU A 157 -10.99 -21.58 -4.17
C LEU A 157 -9.59 -22.17 -4.37
N ALA A 158 -8.84 -21.69 -5.37
CA ALA A 158 -7.50 -22.17 -5.68
C ALA A 158 -6.40 -21.58 -4.76
N LEU A 159 -6.66 -20.41 -4.16
CA LEU A 159 -5.66 -19.63 -3.41
C LEU A 159 -4.98 -20.40 -2.28
N PRO A 160 -5.69 -21.17 -1.42
CA PRO A 160 -5.03 -21.92 -0.33
C PRO A 160 -4.00 -22.92 -0.84
N LEU A 161 -4.33 -23.62 -1.94
CA LEU A 161 -3.40 -24.57 -2.57
C LEU A 161 -2.20 -23.87 -3.19
N LEU A 162 -2.41 -22.73 -3.85
CA LEU A 162 -1.32 -21.93 -4.43
C LEU A 162 -0.41 -21.36 -3.34
N GLN A 163 -0.95 -20.96 -2.19
CA GLN A 163 -0.19 -20.50 -1.03
C GLN A 163 0.65 -21.62 -0.43
N LEU A 164 0.10 -22.81 -0.28
CA LEU A 164 0.82 -24.00 0.19
C LEU A 164 2.00 -24.33 -0.73
N LEU A 165 1.84 -24.14 -2.04
CA LEU A 165 2.89 -24.37 -3.04
C LEU A 165 3.87 -23.18 -3.18
N GLY A 166 3.73 -22.11 -2.39
CA GLY A 166 4.54 -20.90 -2.49
C GLY A 166 4.34 -20.09 -3.78
N LYS A 167 3.23 -20.33 -4.51
CA LYS A 167 2.90 -19.68 -5.80
C LYS A 167 1.97 -18.49 -5.66
N ALA A 168 1.50 -18.19 -4.45
CA ALA A 168 0.69 -17.02 -4.15
C ALA A 168 1.05 -16.46 -2.76
N PRO A 169 0.97 -15.13 -2.56
CA PRO A 169 1.16 -14.53 -1.25
C PRO A 169 -0.06 -14.79 -0.37
N PHE A 170 0.08 -14.51 0.93
CA PHE A 170 -1.09 -14.38 1.80
C PHE A 170 -1.99 -13.26 1.29
N VAL A 171 -3.31 -13.50 1.25
CA VAL A 171 -4.32 -12.52 0.86
C VAL A 171 -5.50 -12.61 1.80
N ARG A 172 -5.83 -11.52 2.44
CA ARG A 172 -7.03 -11.35 3.25
C ARG A 172 -8.17 -10.84 2.39
N PHE A 173 -9.31 -11.49 2.47
CA PHE A 173 -10.52 -11.08 1.74
C PHE A 173 -11.32 -10.08 2.59
N LEU A 174 -10.84 -8.86 2.65
CA LEU A 174 -11.48 -7.77 3.38
C LEU A 174 -12.74 -7.29 2.67
N THR A 175 -13.76 -6.97 3.46
CA THR A 175 -14.88 -6.12 3.03
C THR A 175 -14.53 -4.64 3.26
N ILE A 176 -15.27 -3.74 2.62
CA ILE A 176 -15.13 -2.29 2.84
C ILE A 176 -15.39 -1.95 4.31
N ALA A 177 -16.44 -2.54 4.88
CA ALA A 177 -16.83 -2.29 6.27
C ALA A 177 -15.73 -2.72 7.28
N GLU A 178 -15.10 -3.89 7.06
CA GLU A 178 -13.99 -4.35 7.91
C GLU A 178 -12.77 -3.44 7.80
N LEU A 179 -12.42 -3.00 6.59
CA LEU A 179 -11.31 -2.08 6.37
C LEU A 179 -11.53 -0.75 7.10
N GLU A 180 -12.71 -0.14 6.92
CA GLU A 180 -13.05 1.15 7.53
C GLU A 180 -13.14 1.06 9.06
N ALA A 181 -13.71 -0.04 9.59
CA ALA A 181 -13.77 -0.30 11.02
C ALA A 181 -12.35 -0.42 11.62
N SER A 182 -11.43 -1.13 10.95
CA SER A 182 -10.04 -1.26 11.41
C SER A 182 -9.31 0.08 11.44
N VAL A 183 -9.49 0.91 10.41
CA VAL A 183 -8.90 2.26 10.35
C VAL A 183 -9.44 3.14 11.48
N THR A 184 -10.76 3.11 11.70
CA THR A 184 -11.39 3.90 12.77
C THR A 184 -10.96 3.42 14.16
N ALA A 185 -10.90 2.11 14.38
CA ALA A 185 -10.43 1.53 15.64
C ALA A 185 -8.97 1.87 15.96
N ALA A 186 -8.15 2.12 14.94
CA ALA A 186 -6.76 2.56 15.10
C ALA A 186 -6.60 4.06 15.45
N GLY A 187 -7.70 4.79 15.69
CA GLY A 187 -7.66 6.21 16.09
C GLY A 187 -7.64 7.18 14.91
N PHE A 188 -8.24 6.79 13.79
CA PHE A 188 -8.38 7.67 12.63
C PHE A 188 -9.85 8.00 12.33
N GLN A 189 -10.09 9.22 11.90
CA GLN A 189 -11.35 9.67 11.33
C GLN A 189 -11.24 9.64 9.80
N ILE A 190 -12.07 8.86 9.14
CA ILE A 190 -12.15 8.84 7.67
C ILE A 190 -12.76 10.16 7.20
N ILE A 191 -12.03 10.91 6.37
CA ILE A 191 -12.45 12.21 5.83
C ILE A 191 -12.81 12.15 4.35
N GLU A 192 -12.31 11.13 3.64
CA GLU A 192 -12.67 10.84 2.26
C GLU A 192 -12.59 9.35 1.99
N SER A 193 -13.49 8.83 1.14
CA SER A 193 -13.40 7.47 0.65
C SER A 193 -14.14 7.26 -0.68
N GLY A 194 -13.70 6.28 -1.46
CA GLY A 194 -14.30 5.91 -2.74
C GLY A 194 -13.77 4.56 -3.24
N ASN A 195 -14.36 4.00 -4.29
CA ASN A 195 -13.93 2.73 -4.87
C ASN A 195 -13.35 2.94 -6.27
N PHE A 196 -12.04 2.69 -6.43
CA PHE A 196 -11.30 2.90 -7.68
C PHE A 196 -10.34 1.73 -7.95
N PRO A 197 -10.75 0.73 -8.81
CA PRO A 197 -12.05 0.61 -9.50
C PRO A 197 -13.21 0.31 -8.57
N ALA A 198 -14.44 0.50 -9.11
CA ALA A 198 -15.66 0.17 -8.39
C ALA A 198 -15.96 -1.34 -8.38
N ASN A 199 -15.50 -2.09 -9.39
CA ASN A 199 -15.77 -3.53 -9.51
C ASN A 199 -14.60 -4.30 -10.16
N PRO A 200 -13.92 -5.23 -9.46
CA PRO A 200 -14.03 -5.44 -8.01
C PRO A 200 -13.58 -4.19 -7.25
N PRO A 201 -14.18 -3.88 -6.10
CA PRO A 201 -13.90 -2.64 -5.43
C PRO A 201 -12.47 -2.62 -4.87
N SER A 202 -11.77 -1.51 -5.15
CA SER A 202 -10.53 -1.16 -4.46
C SER A 202 -10.79 0.13 -3.69
N ARG A 203 -10.90 0.00 -2.36
CA ARG A 203 -11.25 1.11 -1.47
C ARG A 203 -10.09 2.05 -1.31
N TYR A 204 -10.22 3.26 -1.83
CA TYR A 204 -9.37 4.40 -1.51
C TYR A 204 -9.96 5.11 -0.30
N LEU A 205 -9.14 5.47 0.65
CA LEU A 205 -9.55 6.27 1.81
C LEU A 205 -8.43 7.22 2.23
N VAL A 206 -8.86 8.38 2.74
CA VAL A 206 -8.03 9.34 3.45
C VAL A 206 -8.59 9.47 4.86
N ALA A 207 -7.76 9.30 5.86
CA ALA A 207 -8.16 9.35 7.25
C ALA A 207 -7.20 10.22 8.06
N ARG A 208 -7.75 11.04 8.96
CA ARG A 208 -7.01 11.94 9.84
C ARG A 208 -6.82 11.31 11.21
N LYS A 209 -5.62 11.34 11.74
CA LYS A 209 -5.35 10.90 13.13
C LYS A 209 -6.02 11.87 14.12
N ILE A 210 -6.84 11.30 15.03
CA ILE A 210 -7.52 12.02 16.11
C ILE A 210 -6.60 12.10 17.34
#